data_94d0ecb535333b38e53a7186f8675ec5
#
_entry.id   94d0ecb535333b38e53a7186f8675ec5
#
_cell.length_a   1.000
_cell.length_b   1.000
_cell.length_c   1.000
_cell.angle_alpha   90.00
_cell.angle_beta   90.00
_cell.angle_gamma   90.00
#
_symmetry.space_group_name_H-M   'P 1'
#
loop_
_entity.id
_entity.type
_entity.pdbx_description
1 polymer ?
#
loop_
_entity_poly.entity_id
_entity_poly.type
_entity_poly.pdbx_seq_one_letter_code
_entity_poly.pdbx_strand_id
1 'polypeptide(L)'
;XFKSAKPGDWENGIWQKNREENIEEHEKSKTKLLQEFDKSKGLYKTLFKDKKIPKNTKKPSTLDVLFNKIKYHFINQHPLIKFDNFPKLNKFVYIGGIAVEDNELLIGGKQMVENEYNCVVLVAFGTINFAEVSLYKMIEQVFRHIPQCYFYVRSNKLRRRFPNIHTSKNALPQKEILSKTNTKVFITHCGQNSVIESMYAGVPLICIPMAGDQMYNASIVESKGVGIYFDYEDLAHSTDSLGNALYQILDIDEYGNFNFNSKYTLAAEKMRKDILDEYDPETMKTMKDKFLDKF
;
A
#
# COMPACT_ATOMS: atom_id res chain seq x y z
N UNK A 1 -5.78 -2.57 13.74
CA UNK A 1 -5.68 -2.30 13.73
C UNK A 1 -5.44 -1.47 13.63
N PHE A 2 -5.09 -0.96 13.30
CA PHE A 2 -4.64 0.40 13.03
C PHE A 2 -5.71 1.27 12.33
N LYS A 3 -6.95 1.01 12.60
CA LYS A 3 -8.04 1.85 12.10
C LYS A 3 -7.97 3.30 12.61
N SER A 4 -7.29 3.50 13.75
CA SER A 4 -7.13 4.82 14.34
C SER A 4 -5.92 5.59 13.82
N ALA A 5 -5.07 4.98 12.98
CA ALA A 5 -3.94 5.69 12.39
C ALA A 5 -4.46 6.77 11.42
N LYS A 6 -4.00 8.01 11.63
CA LYS A 6 -4.48 9.20 10.89
C LYS A 6 -3.31 9.97 10.28
N PRO A 7 -3.57 10.81 9.27
CA PRO A 7 -2.55 11.70 8.72
C PRO A 7 -1.89 12.54 9.82
N GLY A 8 -0.57 12.66 9.78
CA GLY A 8 0.20 13.43 10.73
C GLY A 8 0.51 12.72 12.05
N ASP A 9 0.07 11.47 12.23
CA ASP A 9 0.40 10.69 13.44
C ASP A 9 1.91 10.36 13.50
N TRP A 10 2.61 10.43 12.38
CA TRP A 10 4.05 10.16 12.31
C TRP A 10 4.80 11.40 11.86
N GLU A 11 5.75 11.84 12.66
CA GLU A 11 6.65 12.95 12.35
C GLU A 11 8.09 12.48 12.50
N ASN A 12 8.85 12.54 11.42
CA ASN A 12 10.26 12.10 11.39
C ASN A 12 10.43 10.66 11.90
N GLY A 13 9.49 9.78 11.57
CA GLY A 13 9.52 8.38 11.99
C GLY A 13 9.13 8.14 13.44
N ILE A 14 8.65 9.17 14.15
CA ILE A 14 8.23 9.09 15.55
C ILE A 14 6.72 9.24 15.67
N TRP A 15 6.09 8.29 16.36
CA TRP A 15 4.65 8.32 16.62
C TRP A 15 4.29 9.45 17.57
N GLN A 16 3.35 10.31 17.15
CA GLN A 16 2.97 11.52 17.89
C GLN A 16 1.71 11.37 18.73
N LYS A 17 0.74 10.58 18.26
CA LYS A 17 -0.62 10.56 18.83
C LYS A 17 -1.22 9.14 18.91
N ASN A 18 -2.32 9.07 19.64
CA ASN A 18 -3.28 7.94 19.59
C ASN A 18 -2.75 6.58 20.05
N ARG A 19 -1.69 6.56 20.84
CA ARG A 19 -1.16 5.30 21.37
C ARG A 19 -2.21 4.57 22.21
N GLU A 20 -2.90 5.28 23.07
CA GLU A 20 -3.94 4.71 23.97
C GLU A 20 -5.12 4.17 23.14
N GLU A 21 -5.59 4.93 22.17
CA GLU A 21 -6.65 4.51 21.25
C GLU A 21 -6.27 3.25 20.48
N ASN A 22 -5.03 3.17 20.02
CA ASN A 22 -4.54 1.99 19.31
C ASN A 22 -4.47 0.76 20.21
N ILE A 23 -4.08 0.92 21.49
CA ILE A 23 -4.08 -0.16 22.49
C ILE A 23 -5.51 -0.65 22.71
N GLU A 24 -6.44 0.27 22.92
CA GLU A 24 -7.86 -0.05 23.13
C GLU A 24 -8.45 -0.80 21.93
N GLU A 25 -8.21 -0.31 20.73
CA GLU A 25 -8.68 -0.95 19.48
C GLU A 25 -8.07 -2.35 19.30
N HIS A 26 -6.80 -2.52 19.68
CA HIS A 26 -6.15 -3.82 19.65
C HIS A 26 -6.84 -4.81 20.58
N GLU A 27 -7.15 -4.40 21.82
CA GLU A 27 -7.84 -5.26 22.79
C GLU A 27 -9.27 -5.59 22.36
N LYS A 28 -9.99 -4.64 21.76
CA LYS A 28 -11.31 -4.88 21.15
C LYS A 28 -11.21 -5.93 20.04
N SER A 29 -10.22 -5.79 19.15
CA SER A 29 -9.99 -6.71 18.03
C SER A 29 -9.63 -8.10 18.52
N LYS A 30 -8.80 -8.19 19.55
CA LYS A 30 -8.40 -9.45 20.20
C LYS A 30 -9.62 -10.15 20.81
N THR A 31 -10.44 -9.41 21.53
CA THR A 31 -11.69 -9.95 22.15
C THR A 31 -12.62 -10.50 21.05
N LYS A 32 -12.81 -9.76 19.99
CA LYS A 32 -13.63 -10.20 18.85
C LYS A 32 -13.07 -11.48 18.22
N LEU A 33 -11.76 -11.55 18.01
CA LEU A 33 -11.10 -12.75 17.46
C LEU A 33 -11.36 -13.99 18.35
N LEU A 34 -11.22 -13.84 19.65
CA LEU A 34 -11.46 -14.94 20.61
C LEU A 34 -12.93 -15.40 20.57
N GLN A 35 -13.88 -14.46 20.49
CA GLN A 35 -15.31 -14.77 20.36
C GLN A 35 -15.61 -15.56 19.08
N GLU A 36 -15.06 -15.14 17.94
CA GLU A 36 -15.25 -15.82 16.66
C GLU A 36 -14.62 -17.23 16.69
N PHE A 37 -13.48 -17.38 17.34
CA PHE A 37 -12.84 -18.67 17.51
C PHE A 37 -13.72 -19.61 18.35
N ASP A 38 -14.32 -19.14 19.43
CA ASP A 38 -15.20 -19.93 20.28
C ASP A 38 -16.50 -20.33 19.53
N LYS A 39 -17.06 -19.44 18.72
CA LYS A 39 -18.18 -19.79 17.81
C LYS A 39 -17.78 -20.93 16.87
N SER A 40 -16.57 -20.83 16.26
CA SER A 40 -16.04 -21.87 15.37
C SER A 40 -15.88 -23.22 16.07
N LYS A 41 -15.46 -23.23 17.34
CA LYS A 41 -15.42 -24.46 18.17
C LYS A 41 -16.81 -25.08 18.32
N GLY A 42 -17.84 -24.24 18.49
CA GLY A 42 -19.24 -24.71 18.59
C GLY A 42 -19.66 -25.43 17.31
N LEU A 43 -19.42 -24.83 16.16
CA LEU A 43 -19.71 -25.43 14.87
C LEU A 43 -18.96 -26.75 14.67
N TYR A 44 -17.68 -26.79 15.05
CA TYR A 44 -16.85 -28.00 14.96
C TYR A 44 -17.41 -29.12 15.82
N LYS A 45 -17.87 -28.84 17.06
CA LYS A 45 -18.53 -29.81 17.94
C LYS A 45 -19.79 -30.40 17.30
N THR A 46 -20.56 -29.58 16.60
CA THR A 46 -21.77 -30.03 15.89
C THR A 46 -21.41 -31.05 14.80
N LEU A 47 -20.35 -30.80 14.02
CA LEU A 47 -19.88 -31.73 12.98
C LEU A 47 -19.52 -33.11 13.58
N PHE A 48 -18.92 -33.12 14.77
CA PHE A 48 -18.61 -34.37 15.48
C PHE A 48 -19.88 -35.12 15.91
N LYS A 49 -20.89 -34.39 16.42
CA LYS A 49 -22.17 -34.99 16.84
C LYS A 49 -22.92 -35.62 15.65
N ASP A 50 -22.89 -34.93 14.51
CA ASP A 50 -23.57 -35.34 13.28
C ASP A 50 -22.86 -36.49 12.53
N LYS A 51 -21.78 -37.02 13.11
CA LYS A 51 -20.95 -38.10 12.51
C LYS A 51 -20.42 -37.75 11.11
N LYS A 52 -20.32 -36.47 10.81
CA LYS A 52 -19.78 -35.97 9.51
C LYS A 52 -18.26 -35.97 9.45
N ILE A 53 -17.62 -36.29 10.57
CA ILE A 53 -16.17 -36.34 10.72
C ILE A 53 -15.78 -37.75 11.15
N PRO A 54 -14.71 -38.35 10.60
CA PRO A 54 -14.23 -39.66 11.03
C PRO A 54 -13.98 -39.70 12.54
N LYS A 55 -14.34 -40.80 13.18
CA LYS A 55 -14.24 -41.01 14.65
C LYS A 55 -12.84 -40.75 15.20
N ASN A 56 -11.80 -40.99 14.41
CA ASN A 56 -10.40 -40.82 14.83
C ASN A 56 -9.87 -39.40 14.68
N THR A 57 -10.69 -38.46 14.19
CA THR A 57 -10.27 -37.06 14.00
C THR A 57 -10.11 -36.39 15.38
N LYS A 58 -8.94 -35.85 15.64
CA LYS A 58 -8.67 -35.13 16.90
C LYS A 58 -9.46 -33.81 16.91
N LYS A 59 -10.00 -33.48 18.08
CA LYS A 59 -10.63 -32.17 18.30
C LYS A 59 -9.60 -31.05 18.13
N PRO A 60 -10.03 -29.88 17.64
CA PRO A 60 -9.09 -28.76 17.49
C PRO A 60 -8.54 -28.32 18.86
N SER A 61 -7.26 -27.99 18.87
CA SER A 61 -6.60 -27.42 20.03
C SER A 61 -7.14 -26.01 20.32
N THR A 62 -6.82 -25.48 21.48
CA THR A 62 -7.10 -24.07 21.80
C THR A 62 -6.28 -23.15 20.88
N LEU A 63 -6.74 -21.91 20.75
CA LEU A 63 -6.09 -20.90 19.89
C LEU A 63 -4.62 -20.70 20.28
N ASP A 64 -4.35 -20.63 21.60
CA ASP A 64 -2.99 -20.47 22.12
C ASP A 64 -2.06 -21.61 21.69
N VAL A 65 -2.55 -22.85 21.80
CA VAL A 65 -1.80 -24.03 21.37
C VAL A 65 -1.55 -23.99 19.86
N LEU A 66 -2.54 -23.58 19.07
CA LEU A 66 -2.40 -23.49 17.63
C LEU A 66 -1.37 -22.41 17.23
N PHE A 67 -1.43 -21.23 17.85
CA PHE A 67 -0.46 -20.15 17.58
C PHE A 67 0.96 -20.54 18.00
N ASN A 68 1.10 -21.25 19.12
CA ASN A 68 2.42 -21.72 19.57
C ASN A 68 3.05 -22.74 18.62
N LYS A 69 2.22 -23.51 17.91
CA LYS A 69 2.68 -24.50 16.91
C LYS A 69 3.10 -23.86 15.59
N ILE A 70 2.69 -22.63 15.31
CA ILE A 70 3.09 -21.94 14.08
C ILE A 70 4.61 -21.71 14.14
N LYS A 71 5.30 -22.26 13.14
CA LYS A 71 6.76 -22.12 13.03
C LYS A 71 7.11 -20.74 12.46
N TYR A 72 6.42 -20.32 11.41
CA TYR A 72 6.66 -19.03 10.76
C TYR A 72 5.35 -18.33 10.38
N HIS A 73 5.35 -17.00 10.46
CA HIS A 73 4.32 -16.12 9.91
C HIS A 73 4.94 -15.39 8.72
N PHE A 74 4.48 -15.70 7.52
CA PHE A 74 4.92 -15.03 6.31
C PHE A 74 4.10 -13.75 6.12
N ILE A 75 4.79 -12.62 6.06
CA ILE A 75 4.17 -11.29 6.00
C ILE A 75 4.46 -10.68 4.62
N ASN A 76 3.41 -10.40 3.86
CA ASN A 76 3.52 -9.74 2.55
C ASN A 76 3.83 -8.24 2.74
N GLN A 77 5.01 -7.97 3.28
CA GLN A 77 5.54 -6.62 3.50
C GLN A 77 7.05 -6.70 3.28
N HIS A 78 7.63 -5.71 2.62
CA HIS A 78 9.08 -5.66 2.43
C HIS A 78 9.77 -5.24 3.74
N PRO A 79 10.91 -5.82 4.11
CA PRO A 79 11.62 -5.48 5.36
C PRO A 79 11.91 -3.97 5.53
N LEU A 80 12.19 -3.27 4.44
CA LEU A 80 12.47 -1.82 4.46
C LEU A 80 11.19 -0.97 4.49
N ILE A 81 10.05 -1.55 4.08
CA ILE A 81 8.75 -0.85 4.02
C ILE A 81 7.91 -1.23 5.24
N LYS A 82 8.44 -0.94 6.44
CA LYS A 82 7.76 -1.15 7.71
C LYS A 82 8.23 -0.10 8.71
N PHE A 83 7.57 0.01 9.84
CA PHE A 83 8.03 0.89 10.91
C PHE A 83 9.37 0.37 11.47
N ASP A 84 10.32 1.26 11.68
CA ASP A 84 11.66 0.89 12.16
C ASP A 84 11.62 0.25 13.55
N ASN A 85 10.74 0.75 14.41
CA ASN A 85 10.56 0.28 15.78
C ASN A 85 9.57 -0.89 15.91
N PHE A 86 9.15 -1.51 14.79
CA PHE A 86 8.25 -2.67 14.85
C PHE A 86 8.95 -3.84 15.55
N PRO A 87 8.29 -4.52 16.50
CA PRO A 87 8.92 -5.62 17.24
C PRO A 87 9.50 -6.70 16.32
N LYS A 88 10.75 -7.09 16.60
CA LYS A 88 11.42 -8.16 15.87
C LYS A 88 11.07 -9.49 16.52
N LEU A 89 10.35 -10.33 15.80
CA LEU A 89 9.98 -11.67 16.26
C LEU A 89 10.58 -12.68 15.27
N ASN A 90 11.29 -13.67 15.81
CA ASN A 90 12.00 -14.69 15.01
C ASN A 90 11.07 -15.51 14.11
N LYS A 91 9.78 -15.58 14.46
CA LYS A 91 8.78 -16.28 13.65
C LYS A 91 8.25 -15.46 12.48
N PHE A 92 8.56 -14.15 12.39
CA PHE A 92 8.07 -13.27 11.33
C PHE A 92 9.07 -13.27 10.17
N VAL A 93 8.62 -13.69 9.02
CA VAL A 93 9.40 -13.69 7.77
C VAL A 93 8.74 -12.74 6.78
N TYR A 94 9.41 -11.64 6.51
CA TYR A 94 8.93 -10.62 5.57
C TYR A 94 9.27 -11.09 4.15
N ILE A 95 8.25 -11.21 3.31
CA ILE A 95 8.36 -11.75 1.95
C ILE A 95 7.70 -10.82 0.88
N GLY A 96 7.37 -9.59 1.27
CA GLY A 96 6.76 -8.63 0.35
C GLY A 96 7.75 -8.21 -0.73
N GLY A 97 7.38 -8.48 -1.97
CA GLY A 97 8.21 -8.21 -3.14
C GLY A 97 8.29 -9.39 -4.10
N ILE A 98 8.02 -10.62 -3.66
CA ILE A 98 8.11 -11.82 -4.49
C ILE A 98 7.45 -11.61 -5.87
N ALA A 99 6.19 -11.13 -5.89
CA ALA A 99 5.45 -10.93 -7.14
C ALA A 99 6.00 -9.79 -8.01
N VAL A 100 6.78 -8.90 -7.43
CA VAL A 100 7.48 -7.84 -8.17
C VAL A 100 8.76 -8.41 -8.79
N GLU A 101 9.52 -9.15 -8.00
CA GLU A 101 10.80 -9.77 -8.41
C GLU A 101 10.58 -10.83 -9.50
N ASP A 102 9.56 -11.70 -9.34
CA ASP A 102 9.20 -12.71 -10.36
C ASP A 102 8.80 -12.07 -11.70
N ASN A 103 8.23 -10.88 -11.68
CA ASN A 103 7.81 -10.16 -12.89
C ASN A 103 8.96 -9.40 -13.56
N GLU A 104 10.01 -9.09 -12.80
CA GLU A 104 11.25 -8.40 -13.20
C GLU A 104 11.10 -6.95 -13.69
N LEU A 105 9.89 -6.49 -13.98
CA LEU A 105 9.64 -5.20 -14.63
C LEU A 105 10.11 -3.99 -13.82
N LEU A 106 10.08 -4.09 -12.49
CA LEU A 106 10.41 -2.99 -11.57
C LEU A 106 11.81 -3.11 -10.94
N ILE A 107 12.51 -4.24 -11.17
CA ILE A 107 13.87 -4.45 -10.63
C ILE A 107 14.96 -3.98 -11.59
N GLY A 108 14.63 -3.87 -12.86
CA GLY A 108 15.56 -3.36 -13.89
C GLY A 108 15.65 -1.83 -13.91
N GLY A 109 16.32 -1.30 -14.87
CA GLY A 109 16.36 0.16 -15.13
C GLY A 109 14.98 0.68 -15.50
N LYS A 110 14.68 1.90 -15.10
CA LYS A 110 13.41 2.55 -15.51
C LYS A 110 13.36 2.70 -17.03
N GLN A 111 12.19 2.45 -17.60
CA GLN A 111 11.96 2.55 -19.04
C GLN A 111 11.90 4.01 -19.48
N MET A 112 12.83 4.41 -20.34
CA MET A 112 12.83 5.73 -20.97
C MET A 112 11.63 5.83 -21.91
N VAL A 113 11.00 6.97 -21.93
CA VAL A 113 9.87 7.24 -22.83
C VAL A 113 10.18 8.45 -23.70
N GLU A 114 9.79 8.37 -24.97
CA GLU A 114 9.91 9.46 -25.95
C GLU A 114 8.52 9.82 -26.44
N ASN A 115 8.34 11.09 -26.77
CA ASN A 115 7.09 11.61 -27.35
C ASN A 115 5.85 11.38 -26.44
N GLU A 116 6.06 11.30 -25.12
CA GLU A 116 4.99 11.23 -24.12
C GLU A 116 5.08 12.45 -23.18
N TYR A 117 4.07 12.65 -22.36
CA TYR A 117 4.11 13.67 -21.30
C TYR A 117 5.30 13.39 -20.35
N ASN A 118 6.00 14.43 -19.96
CA ASN A 118 7.10 14.34 -18.99
C ASN A 118 6.60 14.04 -17.57
N CYS A 119 5.31 14.21 -17.33
CA CYS A 119 4.65 13.98 -16.06
C CYS A 119 3.47 13.04 -16.26
N VAL A 120 3.54 11.85 -15.64
CA VAL A 120 2.43 10.90 -15.59
C VAL A 120 2.05 10.70 -14.13
N VAL A 121 0.76 10.75 -13.85
CA VAL A 121 0.15 10.45 -12.55
C VAL A 121 -0.74 9.22 -12.72
N LEU A 122 -0.45 8.15 -11.98
CA LEU A 122 -1.26 6.95 -11.94
C LEU A 122 -2.30 7.08 -10.82
N VAL A 123 -3.56 6.69 -11.09
CA VAL A 123 -4.65 6.71 -10.10
C VAL A 123 -5.35 5.35 -10.11
N ALA A 124 -5.21 4.59 -9.01
CA ALA A 124 -5.87 3.28 -8.90
C ALA A 124 -6.19 2.94 -7.44
N PHE A 125 -7.48 2.70 -7.16
CA PHE A 125 -7.98 2.39 -5.83
C PHE A 125 -8.26 0.88 -5.64
N GLY A 126 -7.51 0.04 -6.32
CA GLY A 126 -7.56 -1.42 -6.16
C GLY A 126 -8.73 -2.09 -6.88
N THR A 127 -8.91 -3.36 -6.60
CA THR A 127 -9.95 -4.20 -7.25
C THR A 127 -11.31 -4.06 -6.59
N ILE A 128 -11.34 -3.80 -5.28
CA ILE A 128 -12.58 -3.55 -4.55
C ILE A 128 -12.80 -2.05 -4.53
N ASN A 129 -13.76 -1.58 -5.30
CA ASN A 129 -13.94 -0.15 -5.55
C ASN A 129 -14.85 0.48 -4.49
N PHE A 130 -14.28 0.88 -3.38
CA PHE A 130 -14.97 1.65 -2.34
C PHE A 130 -15.03 3.15 -2.66
N ALA A 131 -14.20 3.62 -3.58
CA ALA A 131 -14.13 5.06 -3.89
C ALA A 131 -15.46 5.55 -4.48
N GLU A 132 -15.99 6.61 -3.91
CA GLU A 132 -17.25 7.22 -4.32
C GLU A 132 -17.09 8.08 -5.59
N VAL A 133 -18.21 8.40 -6.22
CA VAL A 133 -18.25 9.29 -7.41
C VAL A 133 -17.70 10.69 -7.05
N SER A 134 -17.97 11.14 -5.83
CA SER A 134 -17.50 12.42 -5.28
C SER A 134 -15.98 12.54 -5.35
N LEU A 135 -15.25 11.51 -4.91
CA LEU A 135 -13.78 11.47 -4.97
C LEU A 135 -13.26 11.63 -6.41
N TYR A 136 -13.86 10.90 -7.34
CA TYR A 136 -13.43 10.98 -8.75
C TYR A 136 -13.72 12.36 -9.38
N LYS A 137 -14.83 13.00 -9.00
CA LYS A 137 -15.16 14.35 -9.46
C LYS A 137 -14.15 15.37 -8.92
N MET A 138 -13.79 15.23 -7.65
CA MET A 138 -12.76 16.09 -7.04
C MET A 138 -11.41 15.90 -7.73
N ILE A 139 -11.00 14.64 -7.93
CA ILE A 139 -9.77 14.28 -8.66
C ILE A 139 -9.78 14.94 -10.05
N GLU A 140 -10.89 14.84 -10.79
CA GLU A 140 -11.04 15.44 -12.11
C GLU A 140 -10.87 16.96 -12.06
N GLN A 141 -11.44 17.62 -11.05
CA GLN A 141 -11.30 19.08 -10.88
C GLN A 141 -9.83 19.48 -10.70
N VAL A 142 -9.10 18.76 -9.84
CA VAL A 142 -7.67 19.01 -9.59
C VAL A 142 -6.85 18.83 -10.87
N PHE A 143 -7.12 17.75 -11.63
CA PHE A 143 -6.34 17.39 -12.82
C PHE A 143 -6.48 18.42 -13.96
N ARG A 144 -7.61 19.14 -14.01
CA ARG A 144 -7.82 20.22 -14.99
C ARG A 144 -6.81 21.35 -14.82
N HIS A 145 -6.33 21.56 -13.58
CA HIS A 145 -5.41 22.64 -13.26
C HIS A 145 -3.95 22.27 -13.45
N ILE A 146 -3.69 20.99 -13.86
CA ILE A 146 -2.32 20.49 -14.10
C ILE A 146 -2.28 19.87 -15.52
N PRO A 147 -2.48 20.66 -16.57
CA PRO A 147 -2.54 20.13 -17.94
C PRO A 147 -1.21 19.58 -18.47
N GLN A 148 -0.10 19.89 -17.80
CA GLN A 148 1.23 19.38 -18.14
C GLN A 148 1.43 17.92 -17.79
N CYS A 149 0.55 17.36 -16.91
CA CYS A 149 0.60 15.94 -16.54
C CYS A 149 -0.47 15.14 -17.28
N TYR A 150 -0.16 13.89 -17.58
CA TYR A 150 -1.10 12.91 -18.10
C TYR A 150 -1.54 11.96 -16.96
N PHE A 151 -2.83 11.75 -16.86
CA PHE A 151 -3.44 11.00 -15.76
C PHE A 151 -4.01 9.68 -16.24
N TYR A 152 -3.43 8.55 -15.79
CA TYR A 152 -4.03 7.23 -15.97
C TYR A 152 -4.95 6.94 -14.80
N VAL A 153 -6.25 6.87 -15.02
CA VAL A 153 -7.26 6.72 -13.96
C VAL A 153 -8.04 5.42 -14.15
N ARG A 154 -7.93 4.50 -13.20
CA ARG A 154 -8.77 3.31 -13.17
C ARG A 154 -10.12 3.67 -12.56
N SER A 155 -11.13 3.86 -13.42
CA SER A 155 -12.48 4.22 -12.98
C SER A 155 -13.52 3.95 -14.06
N ASN A 156 -14.69 3.48 -13.64
CA ASN A 156 -15.89 3.44 -14.50
C ASN A 156 -16.83 4.61 -14.17
N LYS A 157 -16.44 5.49 -13.27
CA LYS A 157 -17.27 6.60 -12.77
C LYS A 157 -16.93 7.93 -13.42
N LEU A 158 -15.74 8.04 -14.05
CA LEU A 158 -15.34 9.23 -14.80
C LEU A 158 -15.65 9.08 -16.28
N ARG A 159 -16.06 10.16 -16.91
CA ARG A 159 -16.23 10.25 -18.36
C ARG A 159 -15.00 10.92 -18.97
N ARG A 160 -14.53 10.40 -20.10
CA ARG A 160 -13.40 10.96 -20.84
C ARG A 160 -13.80 12.34 -21.38
N ARG A 161 -13.37 13.39 -20.72
CA ARG A 161 -13.70 14.80 -21.08
C ARG A 161 -12.48 15.65 -21.42
N PHE A 162 -11.27 15.18 -21.04
CA PHE A 162 -10.05 15.96 -21.13
C PHE A 162 -8.96 15.16 -21.83
N PRO A 163 -8.17 15.82 -22.71
CA PRO A 163 -7.15 15.12 -23.51
C PRO A 163 -6.03 14.51 -22.67
N ASN A 164 -5.76 15.08 -21.50
CA ASN A 164 -4.71 14.60 -20.58
C ASN A 164 -5.21 13.60 -19.53
N ILE A 165 -6.46 13.12 -19.63
CA ILE A 165 -7.03 12.14 -18.69
C ILE A 165 -7.47 10.89 -19.45
N HIS A 166 -6.79 9.78 -19.20
CA HIS A 166 -7.18 8.45 -19.70
C HIS A 166 -7.93 7.69 -18.60
N THR A 167 -9.15 7.26 -18.89
CA THR A 167 -9.94 6.47 -17.96
C THR A 167 -10.13 5.05 -18.48
N SER A 168 -9.98 4.06 -17.60
CA SER A 168 -10.21 2.65 -17.91
C SER A 168 -11.07 1.99 -16.85
N LYS A 169 -12.07 1.22 -17.29
CA LYS A 169 -12.87 0.35 -16.40
C LYS A 169 -12.08 -0.89 -15.98
N ASN A 170 -11.21 -1.35 -16.86
CA ASN A 170 -10.38 -2.53 -16.65
C ASN A 170 -9.15 -2.17 -15.82
N ALA A 171 -8.46 -3.17 -15.33
CA ALA A 171 -7.19 -2.98 -14.65
C ALA A 171 -6.21 -2.27 -15.61
N LEU A 172 -5.53 -1.26 -15.10
CA LEU A 172 -4.42 -0.62 -15.81
C LEU A 172 -3.17 -1.50 -15.69
N PRO A 173 -2.26 -1.48 -16.64
CA PRO A 173 -0.97 -2.17 -16.52
C PRO A 173 -0.08 -1.43 -15.53
N GLN A 174 -0.42 -1.54 -14.23
CA GLN A 174 0.14 -0.73 -13.14
C GLN A 174 1.67 -0.79 -13.08
N LYS A 175 2.25 -1.99 -13.15
CA LYS A 175 3.71 -2.17 -13.09
C LYS A 175 4.40 -1.51 -14.30
N GLU A 176 3.80 -1.64 -15.51
CA GLU A 176 4.34 -1.02 -16.73
C GLU A 176 4.32 0.51 -16.63
N ILE A 177 3.23 1.09 -16.12
CA ILE A 177 3.15 2.53 -15.92
C ILE A 177 4.19 2.98 -14.87
N LEU A 178 4.29 2.25 -13.75
CA LEU A 178 5.24 2.58 -12.68
C LEU A 178 6.70 2.43 -13.13
N SER A 179 7.01 1.54 -14.08
CA SER A 179 8.40 1.33 -14.55
C SER A 179 8.94 2.47 -15.40
N LYS A 180 8.08 3.37 -15.88
CA LYS A 180 8.47 4.46 -16.77
C LYS A 180 9.12 5.64 -16.01
N THR A 181 10.11 6.28 -16.63
CA THR A 181 10.82 7.45 -16.06
C THR A 181 9.92 8.66 -15.85
N ASN A 182 8.85 8.77 -16.64
CA ASN A 182 7.91 9.90 -16.58
C ASN A 182 6.78 9.70 -15.55
N THR A 183 6.65 8.53 -14.90
CA THR A 183 5.66 8.35 -13.83
C THR A 183 6.18 8.99 -12.55
N LYS A 184 5.50 10.06 -12.11
CA LYS A 184 5.96 10.93 -11.03
C LYS A 184 5.19 10.75 -9.72
N VAL A 185 3.92 10.30 -9.78
CA VAL A 185 3.07 10.13 -8.59
C VAL A 185 2.13 8.95 -8.80
N PHE A 186 1.87 8.21 -7.72
CA PHE A 186 0.82 7.19 -7.69
C PHE A 186 -0.21 7.53 -6.61
N ILE A 187 -1.42 7.91 -7.01
CA ILE A 187 -2.56 8.15 -6.11
C ILE A 187 -3.30 6.82 -5.94
N THR A 188 -3.38 6.34 -4.70
CA THR A 188 -3.88 4.99 -4.43
C THR A 188 -4.56 4.89 -3.05
N HIS A 189 -5.32 3.81 -2.86
CA HIS A 189 -5.87 3.45 -1.55
C HIS A 189 -4.80 2.91 -0.58
N CYS A 190 -3.55 2.80 -1.01
CA CYS A 190 -2.42 2.24 -0.23
C CYS A 190 -2.61 0.78 0.21
N GLY A 191 -3.22 -0.07 -0.65
CA GLY A 191 -3.15 -1.52 -0.48
C GLY A 191 -1.71 -2.01 -0.56
N GLN A 192 -1.37 -3.06 0.21
CA GLN A 192 0.01 -3.51 0.40
C GLN A 192 0.78 -3.72 -0.91
N ASN A 193 0.16 -4.35 -1.92
CA ASN A 193 0.84 -4.60 -3.19
C ASN A 193 1.16 -3.29 -3.94
N SER A 194 0.24 -2.31 -3.90
CA SER A 194 0.46 -1.00 -4.54
C SER A 194 1.63 -0.25 -3.90
N VAL A 195 1.75 -0.33 -2.56
CA VAL A 195 2.87 0.29 -1.84
C VAL A 195 4.19 -0.39 -2.23
N ILE A 196 4.22 -1.73 -2.23
CA ILE A 196 5.42 -2.50 -2.62
C ILE A 196 5.84 -2.12 -4.06
N GLU A 197 4.90 -2.19 -5.02
CA GLU A 197 5.18 -1.86 -6.43
C GLU A 197 5.71 -0.44 -6.59
N SER A 198 5.11 0.52 -5.88
CA SER A 198 5.53 1.93 -5.93
C SER A 198 6.96 2.12 -5.38
N MET A 199 7.30 1.42 -4.31
CA MET A 199 8.64 1.52 -3.70
C MET A 199 9.71 0.87 -4.58
N TYR A 200 9.42 -0.28 -5.19
CA TYR A 200 10.32 -0.89 -6.19
C TYR A 200 10.49 0.01 -7.42
N ALA A 201 9.45 0.78 -7.76
CA ALA A 201 9.50 1.74 -8.88
C ALA A 201 10.18 3.07 -8.50
N GLY A 202 10.32 3.38 -7.21
CA GLY A 202 10.81 4.68 -6.74
C GLY A 202 9.85 5.81 -7.10
N VAL A 203 8.53 5.54 -6.98
CA VAL A 203 7.48 6.53 -7.28
C VAL A 203 6.77 6.91 -5.98
N PRO A 204 6.74 8.19 -5.61
CA PRO A 204 6.06 8.61 -4.37
C PRO A 204 4.56 8.45 -4.46
N LEU A 205 3.92 8.30 -3.29
CA LEU A 205 2.52 7.97 -3.15
C LEU A 205 1.68 9.13 -2.61
N ILE A 206 0.43 9.22 -3.09
CA ILE A 206 -0.63 9.91 -2.35
C ILE A 206 -1.61 8.82 -1.91
N CYS A 207 -1.69 8.62 -0.60
CA CYS A 207 -2.49 7.57 0.03
C CYS A 207 -3.85 8.10 0.45
N ILE A 208 -4.92 7.49 -0.05
CA ILE A 208 -6.31 7.79 0.34
C ILE A 208 -6.94 6.46 0.79
N PRO A 209 -6.59 5.96 1.98
CA PRO A 209 -7.09 4.66 2.44
C PRO A 209 -8.57 4.69 2.77
N MET A 210 -9.23 3.55 2.57
CA MET A 210 -10.68 3.40 2.74
C MET A 210 -11.06 2.24 3.67
N ALA A 211 -10.19 1.23 3.82
CA ALA A 211 -10.54 0.04 4.60
C ALA A 211 -9.32 -0.85 4.88
N GLY A 212 -9.46 -1.76 5.82
CA GLY A 212 -8.53 -2.86 6.06
C GLY A 212 -7.16 -2.41 6.57
N ASP A 213 -6.12 -2.88 5.91
CA ASP A 213 -4.71 -2.58 6.21
C ASP A 213 -4.24 -1.24 5.64
N GLN A 214 -5.09 -0.56 4.87
CA GLN A 214 -4.68 0.60 4.08
C GLN A 214 -4.22 1.77 4.95
N MET A 215 -4.90 2.03 6.09
CA MET A 215 -4.51 3.08 7.05
C MET A 215 -3.12 2.80 7.63
N TYR A 216 -2.86 1.55 8.00
CA TYR A 216 -1.55 1.12 8.48
C TYR A 216 -0.47 1.35 7.41
N ASN A 217 -0.75 0.95 6.17
CA ASN A 217 0.18 1.12 5.05
C ASN A 217 0.43 2.61 4.75
N ALA A 218 -0.63 3.44 4.77
CA ALA A 218 -0.53 4.88 4.58
C ALA A 218 0.35 5.54 5.66
N SER A 219 0.20 5.09 6.92
CA SER A 219 1.05 5.56 8.02
C SER A 219 2.53 5.20 7.80
N ILE A 220 2.80 4.02 7.23
CA ILE A 220 4.18 3.63 6.87
C ILE A 220 4.72 4.55 5.76
N VAL A 221 3.94 4.80 4.73
CA VAL A 221 4.31 5.72 3.63
C VAL A 221 4.67 7.09 4.18
N GLU A 222 3.83 7.62 5.09
CA GLU A 222 4.07 8.89 5.77
C GLU A 222 5.34 8.83 6.64
N SER A 223 5.49 7.79 7.46
CA SER A 223 6.64 7.65 8.39
C SER A 223 7.98 7.52 7.64
N LYS A 224 7.96 6.98 6.43
CA LYS A 224 9.15 6.85 5.57
C LYS A 224 9.38 8.08 4.69
N GLY A 225 8.47 9.05 4.73
CA GLY A 225 8.57 10.26 3.91
C GLY A 225 8.42 10.02 2.41
N VAL A 226 7.89 8.85 2.01
CA VAL A 226 7.78 8.47 0.60
C VAL A 226 6.42 8.83 -0.01
N GLY A 227 5.63 9.63 0.71
CA GLY A 227 4.34 10.09 0.21
C GLY A 227 3.53 10.83 1.24
N ILE A 228 2.31 11.17 0.85
CA ILE A 228 1.37 11.95 1.68
C ILE A 228 0.14 11.06 1.96
N TYR A 229 -0.32 11.10 3.21
CA TYR A 229 -1.48 10.36 3.67
C TYR A 229 -2.65 11.32 3.88
N PHE A 230 -3.80 11.02 3.28
CA PHE A 230 -5.06 11.74 3.49
C PHE A 230 -6.10 10.86 4.14
N ASP A 231 -6.81 11.39 5.14
CA ASP A 231 -8.05 10.80 5.59
C ASP A 231 -9.11 11.01 4.49
N TYR A 232 -9.84 9.97 4.16
CA TYR A 232 -10.86 10.00 3.09
C TYR A 232 -11.95 11.04 3.39
N GLU A 233 -12.35 11.17 4.66
CA GLU A 233 -13.41 12.12 5.08
C GLU A 233 -12.93 13.56 4.97
N ASP A 234 -11.70 13.84 5.40
CA ASP A 234 -11.13 15.19 5.31
C ASP A 234 -10.98 15.63 3.85
N LEU A 235 -10.56 14.71 2.98
CA LEU A 235 -10.36 14.99 1.57
C LEU A 235 -11.68 15.37 0.87
N ALA A 236 -12.80 14.76 1.29
CA ALA A 236 -14.11 15.03 0.69
C ALA A 236 -14.56 16.50 0.83
N HIS A 237 -13.94 17.24 1.73
CA HIS A 237 -14.30 18.64 2.02
C HIS A 237 -13.35 19.68 1.40
N SER A 238 -12.26 19.24 0.75
CA SER A 238 -11.29 20.21 0.17
C SER A 238 -10.54 19.66 -1.06
N THR A 239 -10.87 20.19 -2.20
CA THR A 239 -10.12 19.93 -3.45
C THR A 239 -8.69 20.49 -3.37
N ASP A 240 -8.51 21.57 -2.61
CA ASP A 240 -7.22 22.26 -2.49
C ASP A 240 -6.16 21.36 -1.84
N SER A 241 -6.56 20.52 -0.90
CA SER A 241 -5.64 19.60 -0.21
C SER A 241 -4.95 18.65 -1.18
N LEU A 242 -5.71 18.03 -2.09
CA LEU A 242 -5.14 17.13 -3.11
C LEU A 242 -4.27 17.89 -4.12
N GLY A 243 -4.73 19.08 -4.53
CA GLY A 243 -3.97 19.96 -5.42
C GLY A 243 -2.61 20.31 -4.81
N ASN A 244 -2.63 20.77 -3.56
CA ASN A 244 -1.41 21.13 -2.81
C ASN A 244 -0.46 19.93 -2.65
N ALA A 245 -0.99 18.73 -2.39
CA ALA A 245 -0.17 17.52 -2.29
C ALA A 245 0.52 17.20 -3.63
N LEU A 246 -0.21 17.35 -4.76
CA LEU A 246 0.37 17.16 -6.07
C LEU A 246 1.47 18.22 -6.36
N TYR A 247 1.21 19.48 -6.03
CA TYR A 247 2.21 20.55 -6.17
C TYR A 247 3.47 20.23 -5.36
N GLN A 248 3.30 19.79 -4.12
CA GLN A 248 4.43 19.40 -3.24
C GLN A 248 5.24 18.22 -3.79
N ILE A 249 4.57 17.17 -4.25
CA ILE A 249 5.26 15.96 -4.74
C ILE A 249 5.92 16.22 -6.08
N LEU A 250 5.23 16.95 -6.98
CA LEU A 250 5.76 17.29 -8.31
C LEU A 250 6.81 18.41 -8.24
N ASP A 251 6.94 19.05 -7.09
CA ASP A 251 7.87 20.16 -6.85
C ASP A 251 7.62 21.29 -7.88
N ILE A 252 6.37 21.75 -7.89
CA ILE A 252 5.95 22.84 -8.80
C ILE A 252 6.20 24.18 -8.11
N ASP A 253 7.01 25.02 -8.73
CA ASP A 253 7.36 26.32 -8.17
C ASP A 253 6.25 27.37 -8.39
N GLU A 254 6.43 28.56 -7.86
CA GLU A 254 5.47 29.67 -7.95
C GLU A 254 5.23 30.16 -9.39
N TYR A 255 6.11 29.80 -10.32
CA TYR A 255 5.98 30.15 -11.75
C TYR A 255 5.35 29.00 -12.56
N GLY A 256 5.04 27.87 -11.90
CA GLY A 256 4.43 26.69 -12.53
C GLY A 256 5.41 25.74 -13.19
N ASN A 257 6.72 25.86 -12.90
CA ASN A 257 7.72 24.94 -13.44
C ASN A 257 7.77 23.66 -12.59
N PHE A 258 7.96 22.54 -13.25
CA PHE A 258 8.00 21.21 -12.63
C PHE A 258 9.47 20.78 -12.44
N ASN A 259 9.93 20.68 -11.20
CA ASN A 259 11.29 20.28 -10.89
C ASN A 259 11.43 18.77 -10.63
N PHE A 260 10.35 18.12 -10.17
CA PHE A 260 10.31 16.67 -9.85
C PHE A 260 11.40 16.24 -8.84
N ASN A 261 11.76 17.12 -7.93
CA ASN A 261 12.87 16.91 -7.00
C ASN A 261 12.46 17.10 -5.53
N SER A 262 11.21 16.83 -5.22
CA SER A 262 10.66 16.98 -3.86
C SER A 262 11.32 16.00 -2.88
N LYS A 263 11.22 16.30 -1.59
CA LYS A 263 11.66 15.38 -0.52
C LYS A 263 11.01 13.98 -0.67
N TYR A 264 9.78 13.92 -1.15
CA TYR A 264 9.04 12.66 -1.35
C TYR A 264 9.63 11.84 -2.51
N THR A 265 9.95 12.53 -3.62
CA THR A 265 10.60 11.91 -4.78
C THR A 265 11.98 11.36 -4.38
N LEU A 266 12.80 12.17 -3.72
CA LEU A 266 14.13 11.75 -3.26
C LEU A 266 14.05 10.56 -2.29
N ALA A 267 13.09 10.58 -1.36
CA ALA A 267 12.88 9.48 -0.41
C ALA A 267 12.43 8.20 -1.11
N ALA A 268 11.53 8.30 -2.09
CA ALA A 268 11.04 7.14 -2.85
C ALA A 268 12.17 6.54 -3.72
N GLU A 269 12.98 7.38 -4.37
CA GLU A 269 14.12 6.94 -5.17
C GLU A 269 15.19 6.27 -4.28
N LYS A 270 15.45 6.86 -3.11
CA LYS A 270 16.34 6.24 -2.12
C LYS A 270 15.81 4.89 -1.67
N MET A 271 14.52 4.80 -1.37
CA MET A 271 13.87 3.53 -0.97
C MET A 271 14.04 2.47 -2.07
N ARG A 272 13.81 2.84 -3.34
CA ARG A 272 14.04 1.96 -4.48
C ARG A 272 15.50 1.47 -4.52
N LYS A 273 16.43 2.40 -4.40
CA LYS A 273 17.85 2.06 -4.39
C LYS A 273 18.18 1.07 -3.27
N ASP A 274 17.75 1.37 -2.03
CA ASP A 274 18.00 0.52 -0.87
C ASP A 274 17.40 -0.89 -1.06
N ILE A 275 16.20 -0.99 -1.66
CA ILE A 275 15.56 -2.28 -1.98
C ILE A 275 16.39 -3.07 -3.00
N LEU A 276 16.81 -2.40 -4.08
CA LEU A 276 17.56 -3.05 -5.17
C LEU A 276 19.00 -3.39 -4.76
N ASP A 277 19.60 -2.64 -3.84
CA ASP A 277 20.92 -2.98 -3.28
C ASP A 277 20.86 -4.26 -2.42
N GLU A 278 19.67 -4.60 -1.87
CA GLU A 278 19.45 -5.87 -1.14
C GLU A 278 19.07 -7.04 -2.07
N TYR A 279 18.68 -6.74 -3.31
CA TYR A 279 18.26 -7.75 -4.28
C TYR A 279 19.46 -8.27 -5.07
N ASP A 280 19.68 -9.57 -5.03
CA ASP A 280 20.76 -10.19 -5.79
C ASP A 280 20.36 -11.63 -6.17
N PRO A 281 19.86 -11.84 -7.39
CA PRO A 281 19.40 -13.15 -7.82
C PRO A 281 20.56 -14.16 -8.01
N GLU A 282 21.79 -13.68 -8.23
CA GLU A 282 22.96 -14.58 -8.41
C GLU A 282 23.41 -15.18 -7.07
N THR A 283 23.28 -14.42 -5.97
CA THR A 283 23.64 -14.90 -4.62
C THR A 283 22.43 -15.34 -3.80
N MET A 284 21.29 -15.53 -4.45
CA MET A 284 20.04 -15.99 -3.83
C MET A 284 19.56 -15.05 -2.69
N LYS A 285 19.59 -13.75 -2.97
CA LYS A 285 19.11 -12.72 -2.04
C LYS A 285 17.77 -12.12 -2.48
N THR A 286 16.89 -12.95 -3.00
CA THR A 286 15.55 -12.53 -3.40
C THR A 286 14.55 -12.75 -2.24
N MET A 287 13.36 -12.14 -2.34
CA MET A 287 12.28 -12.41 -1.36
C MET A 287 11.81 -13.87 -1.47
N LYS A 288 11.91 -14.47 -2.64
CA LYS A 288 11.61 -15.89 -2.88
C LYS A 288 12.59 -16.78 -2.11
N ASP A 289 13.89 -16.47 -2.16
CA ASP A 289 14.92 -17.22 -1.43
C ASP A 289 14.69 -17.10 0.08
N LYS A 290 14.40 -15.90 0.58
CA LYS A 290 14.06 -15.67 1.99
C LYS A 290 12.86 -16.51 2.45
N PHE A 291 11.92 -16.79 1.55
CA PHE A 291 10.79 -17.67 1.81
C PHE A 291 11.23 -19.15 1.82
N LEU A 292 11.95 -19.58 0.78
CA LEU A 292 12.37 -20.97 0.59
C LEU A 292 13.36 -21.45 1.66
N ASP A 293 14.22 -20.58 2.15
CA ASP A 293 15.17 -20.85 3.25
C ASP A 293 14.52 -21.34 4.54
N LYS A 294 13.18 -21.25 4.66
CA LYS A 294 12.46 -21.66 5.88
C LYS A 294 11.98 -23.12 5.82
N PHE A 295 12.18 -23.80 4.69
CA PHE A 295 11.77 -25.20 4.48
C PHE A 295 12.95 -26.13 4.27
#